data_f9077d635856ea4e476e6a05bd26f0a8
#
_entry.id   f9077d635856ea4e476e6a05bd26f0a8
#
_cell.length_a   1.000
_cell.length_b   1.000
_cell.length_c   1.000
_cell.angle_alpha   90.00
_cell.angle_beta   90.00
_cell.angle_gamma   90.00
#
_symmetry.space_group_name_H-M   'P 1'
#
loop_
_entity.id
_entity.type
_entity.pdbx_description
1 polymer ?
#
loop_
_entity_poly.entity_id
_entity_poly.type
_entity_poly.pdbx_seq_one_letter_code
_entity_poly.pdbx_strand_id
1 'polypeptide(L)'
;MPPGARYSRHEAFSSASLSTAVSELSVETREVGDVTLLYPRGFINAHTVRRFEGEIQKALEQKRFKLVVNCEGLTYIASAGLGAIMGAIEEIRGNGGDLRLAALNETVRNIFEILGFHHLYRIFPSEVDAIRSFRDAPAAS
;
A
#
# COMPACT_ATOMS: atom_id res chain seq x y z
N MET A 1 -2.91 -21.70 28.84
CA MET A 1 -2.38 -21.41 28.95
C MET A 1 -1.99 -21.60 28.84
N PRO A 2 -2.59 -21.51 28.55
CA PRO A 2 -2.23 -21.17 28.41
C PRO A 2 -2.04 -21.21 28.12
N PRO A 3 -2.51 -20.88 28.00
CA PRO A 3 -2.14 -20.38 27.76
C PRO A 3 -1.83 -20.23 27.36
N GLY A 4 -2.30 -20.14 27.18
CA GLY A 4 -1.81 -19.50 26.83
C GLY A 4 -1.63 -19.35 26.51
N ALA A 5 -2.02 -18.72 26.36
CA ALA A 5 -1.65 -18.31 26.19
C ALA A 5 -1.29 -18.10 26.02
N ARG A 6 -1.55 -17.75 25.75
CA ARG A 6 -1.09 -17.27 25.60
C ARG A 6 -0.71 -17.15 25.00
N TYR A 7 -0.86 -17.02 24.65
CA TYR A 7 -0.56 -16.65 24.25
C TYR A 7 -0.20 -16.36 24.19
N SER A 8 -0.96 -15.68 24.02
CA SER A 8 -0.60 -15.21 23.98
C SER A 8 -0.39 -15.01 23.80
N ARG A 9 -0.86 -14.71 23.59
CA ARG A 9 -0.63 -14.31 23.47
C ARG A 9 -0.36 -14.31 23.04
N HIS A 10 -0.66 -14.33 22.76
CA HIS A 10 -0.27 -14.22 22.43
C HIS A 10 -0.19 -14.74 22.19
N GLU A 11 -0.64 -14.82 22.19
CA GLU A 11 -0.52 -15.21 22.02
C GLU A 11 -0.78 -15.53 21.89
N ALA A 12 -1.26 -15.68 22.15
CA ALA A 12 -1.35 -15.76 22.04
C ALA A 12 -1.65 -15.92 21.76
N PHE A 13 -2.06 -15.81 21.29
CA PHE A 13 -2.11 -15.74 21.06
C PHE A 13 -2.24 -15.66 20.85
N SER A 14 -2.56 -15.57 21.05
CA SER A 14 -2.57 -15.33 20.87
C SER A 14 -2.92 -15.41 20.59
N SER A 15 -3.40 -15.47 20.61
CA SER A 15 -3.64 -15.34 20.35
C SER A 15 -3.82 -15.17 20.09
N ALA A 16 -4.28 -15.14 20.18
CA ALA A 16 -4.19 -14.67 19.87
C ALA A 16 -4.10 -14.75 19.48
N SER A 17 -4.09 -14.65 19.06
CA SER A 17 -3.77 -14.50 18.47
C SER A 17 -3.96 -15.02 17.83
N LEU A 18 -4.12 -15.13 17.38
CA LEU A 18 -4.48 -15.64 16.58
C LEU A 18 -5.42 -15.37 15.66
N SER A 19 -6.23 -15.43 15.60
CA SER A 19 -7.40 -14.92 14.93
C SER A 19 -7.29 -13.47 14.59
N THR A 20 -6.64 -12.75 15.38
CA THR A 20 -6.39 -11.34 15.10
C THR A 20 -5.57 -11.16 13.84
N ALA A 21 -4.69 -12.08 13.58
CA ALA A 21 -3.86 -11.97 12.40
C ALA A 21 -4.68 -12.04 11.12
N VAL A 22 -5.84 -12.70 11.18
CA VAL A 22 -6.69 -12.84 9.99
C VAL A 22 -7.25 -11.52 9.54
N SER A 23 -7.50 -10.63 10.48
CA SER A 23 -8.12 -9.35 10.16
C SER A 23 -7.09 -8.24 10.01
N GLU A 24 -5.83 -8.56 10.09
CA GLU A 24 -4.81 -7.54 10.06
C GLU A 24 -4.22 -7.38 8.69
N LEU A 25 -3.82 -6.15 8.42
CA LEU A 25 -3.15 -5.82 7.18
C LEU A 25 -1.67 -6.11 7.33
N SER A 26 -1.06 -6.72 6.35
CA SER A 26 0.39 -6.78 6.26
C SER A 26 0.83 -5.96 5.05
N VAL A 27 1.98 -5.31 5.16
CA VAL A 27 2.52 -4.54 4.05
C VAL A 27 4.00 -4.86 3.96
N GLU A 28 4.36 -5.60 2.91
CA GLU A 28 5.76 -5.87 2.61
C GLU A 28 6.27 -4.82 1.66
N THR A 29 7.58 -4.57 1.68
CA THR A 29 8.19 -3.63 0.77
C THR A 29 9.38 -4.27 0.08
N ARG A 30 9.64 -3.81 -1.14
CA ARG A 30 10.82 -4.20 -1.90
C ARG A 30 11.34 -2.98 -2.63
N GLU A 31 12.63 -3.04 -2.99
CA GLU A 31 13.24 -1.97 -3.75
C GLU A 31 13.76 -2.52 -5.05
N VAL A 32 13.42 -1.86 -6.15
CA VAL A 32 13.93 -2.17 -7.47
C VAL A 32 14.54 -0.88 -8.02
N GLY A 33 15.86 -0.77 -7.91
CA GLY A 33 16.51 0.48 -8.23
C GLY A 33 16.03 1.59 -7.32
N ASP A 34 15.58 2.68 -7.88
CA ASP A 34 15.06 3.79 -7.08
C ASP A 34 13.55 3.72 -6.88
N VAL A 35 12.91 2.62 -7.28
CA VAL A 35 11.48 2.42 -7.10
C VAL A 35 11.24 1.57 -5.87
N THR A 36 10.33 2.02 -5.01
CA THR A 36 9.92 1.27 -3.82
C THR A 36 8.57 0.64 -4.10
N LEU A 37 8.48 -0.68 -3.90
CA LEU A 37 7.26 -1.44 -4.10
C LEU A 37 6.62 -1.73 -2.76
N LEU A 38 5.33 -1.49 -2.66
CA LEU A 38 4.54 -1.76 -1.45
C LEU A 38 3.53 -2.84 -1.79
N TYR A 39 3.44 -3.86 -0.92
CA TYR A 39 2.55 -5.00 -1.13
C TYR A 39 1.57 -5.12 0.03
N PRO A 40 0.49 -4.36 0.04
CA PRO A 40 -0.52 -4.54 1.08
C PRO A 40 -1.30 -5.83 0.85
N ARG A 41 -1.50 -6.60 1.93
CA ARG A 41 -2.30 -7.82 1.90
C ARG A 41 -3.37 -7.71 2.94
N GLY A 42 -4.61 -7.91 2.52
CA GLY A 42 -5.76 -7.79 3.40
C GLY A 42 -6.57 -6.58 3.03
N PHE A 43 -7.06 -5.85 4.01
CA PHE A 43 -7.89 -4.68 3.74
C PHE A 43 -7.34 -3.46 4.46
N ILE A 44 -7.58 -2.29 3.88
CA ILE A 44 -7.18 -1.02 4.48
C ILE A 44 -8.42 -0.27 4.92
N ASN A 45 -8.54 -0.01 6.22
CA ASN A 45 -9.62 0.79 6.79
C ASN A 45 -9.04 1.65 7.91
N ALA A 46 -9.92 2.27 8.69
CA ALA A 46 -9.48 3.18 9.75
C ALA A 46 -8.61 2.49 10.80
N HIS A 47 -8.78 1.17 10.98
CA HIS A 47 -8.01 0.44 12.00
C HIS A 47 -6.66 -0.04 11.48
N THR A 48 -6.54 -0.27 10.18
CA THR A 48 -5.32 -0.85 9.60
C THR A 48 -4.48 0.17 8.85
N VAL A 49 -5.03 1.34 8.58
CA VAL A 49 -4.38 2.31 7.70
C VAL A 49 -3.01 2.75 8.22
N ARG A 50 -2.79 2.73 9.52
CA ARG A 50 -1.52 3.17 10.06
C ARG A 50 -0.34 2.31 9.61
N ARG A 51 -0.60 1.02 9.41
CA ARG A 51 0.46 0.15 8.90
C ARG A 51 0.85 0.55 7.48
N PHE A 52 -0.14 0.86 6.66
CA PHE A 52 0.11 1.29 5.29
C PHE A 52 0.83 2.65 5.26
N GLU A 53 0.33 3.59 6.07
CA GLU A 53 0.96 4.91 6.17
C GLU A 53 2.40 4.81 6.64
N GLY A 54 2.65 3.92 7.59
CA GLY A 54 4.00 3.77 8.13
C GLY A 54 5.00 3.34 7.07
N GLU A 55 4.59 2.47 6.16
CA GLU A 55 5.51 2.03 5.11
C GLU A 55 5.73 3.11 4.07
N ILE A 56 4.70 3.88 3.75
CA ILE A 56 4.88 5.03 2.87
C ILE A 56 5.86 6.01 3.52
N GLN A 57 5.64 6.31 4.79
CA GLN A 57 6.47 7.29 5.50
C GLN A 57 7.93 6.85 5.56
N LYS A 58 8.18 5.57 5.77
CA LYS A 58 9.56 5.06 5.77
C LYS A 58 10.26 5.35 4.45
N ALA A 59 9.55 5.15 3.33
CA ALA A 59 10.14 5.42 2.03
C ALA A 59 10.47 6.91 1.89
N LEU A 60 9.55 7.77 2.32
CA LEU A 60 9.76 9.21 2.19
C LEU A 60 10.93 9.67 3.07
N GLU A 61 11.08 9.08 4.25
CA GLU A 61 12.19 9.42 5.13
C GLU A 61 13.52 9.02 4.52
N GLN A 62 13.53 7.99 3.68
CA GLN A 62 14.73 7.55 2.97
C GLN A 62 14.91 8.31 1.66
N LYS A 63 14.11 9.33 1.42
CA LYS A 63 14.17 10.13 0.19
C LYS A 63 13.84 9.30 -1.05
N ARG A 64 12.98 8.31 -0.88
CA ARG A 64 12.55 7.45 -1.97
C ARG A 64 11.15 7.88 -2.37
N PHE A 65 11.05 8.54 -3.51
CA PHE A 65 9.80 9.18 -3.91
C PHE A 65 9.16 8.55 -5.14
N LYS A 66 9.66 7.38 -5.57
CA LYS A 66 9.05 6.63 -6.66
C LYS A 66 8.44 5.37 -6.04
N LEU A 67 7.12 5.38 -5.87
CA LEU A 67 6.42 4.32 -5.18
C LEU A 67 5.43 3.64 -6.10
N VAL A 68 5.34 2.31 -5.98
CA VAL A 68 4.34 1.50 -6.65
C VAL A 68 3.62 0.70 -5.57
N VAL A 69 2.30 0.83 -5.52
CA VAL A 69 1.48 0.00 -4.65
C VAL A 69 0.92 -1.13 -5.48
N ASN A 70 1.38 -2.35 -5.21
CA ASN A 70 0.87 -3.53 -5.87
C ASN A 70 -0.36 -4.00 -5.10
N CYS A 71 -1.52 -3.89 -5.73
CA CYS A 71 -2.80 -4.12 -5.07
C CYS A 71 -3.32 -5.53 -5.22
N GLU A 72 -2.50 -6.45 -5.72
CA GLU A 72 -2.96 -7.81 -5.99
C GLU A 72 -3.49 -8.49 -4.73
N GLY A 73 -2.84 -8.28 -3.59
CA GLY A 73 -3.28 -8.87 -2.32
C GLY A 73 -4.25 -8.03 -1.53
N LEU A 74 -4.64 -6.87 -2.07
CA LEU A 74 -5.52 -5.95 -1.37
C LEU A 74 -6.96 -6.34 -1.66
N THR A 75 -7.70 -6.72 -0.62
CA THR A 75 -9.08 -7.18 -0.80
C THR A 75 -10.08 -6.05 -0.79
N TYR A 76 -9.76 -4.95 -0.11
CA TYR A 76 -10.67 -3.83 0.02
C TYR A 76 -9.88 -2.61 0.50
N ILE A 77 -10.30 -1.43 0.07
CA ILE A 77 -9.72 -0.19 0.58
C ILE A 77 -10.86 0.78 0.89
N ALA A 78 -10.89 1.24 2.13
CA ALA A 78 -11.86 2.22 2.58
C ALA A 78 -11.32 3.62 2.41
N SER A 79 -12.16 4.62 2.70
CA SER A 79 -11.77 6.01 2.52
C SER A 79 -10.53 6.40 3.32
N ALA A 80 -10.29 5.74 4.45
CA ALA A 80 -9.06 6.01 5.23
C ALA A 80 -7.81 5.69 4.43
N GLY A 81 -7.84 4.59 3.65
CA GLY A 81 -6.69 4.22 2.83
C GLY A 81 -6.47 5.17 1.68
N LEU A 82 -7.58 5.59 1.05
CA LEU A 82 -7.49 6.59 -0.01
C LEU A 82 -6.95 7.91 0.53
N GLY A 83 -7.38 8.28 1.74
CA GLY A 83 -6.86 9.46 2.40
C GLY A 83 -5.37 9.39 2.69
N ALA A 84 -4.87 8.19 3.02
CA ALA A 84 -3.44 8.02 3.27
C ALA A 84 -2.63 8.29 2.00
N ILE A 85 -3.12 7.80 0.87
CA ILE A 85 -2.45 8.06 -0.41
C ILE A 85 -2.49 9.55 -0.73
N MET A 86 -3.66 10.15 -0.57
CA MET A 86 -3.81 11.59 -0.85
C MET A 86 -2.95 12.43 0.06
N GLY A 87 -2.80 12.02 1.30
CA GLY A 87 -2.01 12.76 2.26
C GLY A 87 -0.52 12.78 1.95
N ALA A 88 -0.04 11.75 1.24
CA ALA A 88 1.38 11.64 0.93
C ALA A 88 1.73 12.18 -0.46
N ILE A 89 0.74 12.30 -1.35
CA ILE A 89 1.03 12.53 -2.76
C ILE A 89 1.69 13.88 -3.03
N GLU A 90 1.34 14.88 -2.26
CA GLU A 90 1.90 16.21 -2.47
C GLU A 90 3.40 16.23 -2.21
N GLU A 91 3.81 15.63 -1.11
CA GLU A 91 5.23 15.55 -0.79
C GLU A 91 5.96 14.71 -1.82
N ILE A 92 5.36 13.59 -2.23
CA ILE A 92 5.95 12.70 -3.20
C ILE A 92 6.18 13.43 -4.53
N ARG A 93 5.14 14.07 -5.04
CA ARG A 93 5.25 14.78 -6.32
C ARG A 93 6.10 16.03 -6.23
N GLY A 94 6.07 16.69 -5.08
CA GLY A 94 6.90 17.86 -4.84
C GLY A 94 8.38 17.55 -4.87
N ASN A 95 8.76 16.31 -4.65
CA ASN A 95 10.15 15.85 -4.72
C ASN A 95 10.47 15.14 -6.03
N GLY A 96 9.63 15.32 -7.04
CA GLY A 96 9.91 14.79 -8.37
C GLY A 96 9.52 13.34 -8.56
N GLY A 97 8.79 12.76 -7.62
CA GLY A 97 8.38 11.38 -7.72
C GLY A 97 6.91 11.22 -8.04
N ASP A 98 6.39 10.03 -7.79
CA ASP A 98 4.98 9.74 -7.98
C ASP A 98 4.65 8.46 -7.22
N LEU A 99 3.37 8.28 -6.93
CA LEU A 99 2.85 7.03 -6.40
C LEU A 99 1.92 6.46 -7.46
N ARG A 100 2.23 5.26 -7.94
CA ARG A 100 1.49 4.59 -9.00
C ARG A 100 0.94 3.28 -8.48
N LEU A 101 -0.14 2.82 -9.10
CA LEU A 101 -0.87 1.65 -8.63
C LEU A 101 -0.77 0.55 -9.67
N ALA A 102 -0.75 -0.70 -9.21
CA ALA A 102 -0.61 -1.84 -10.11
C ALA A 102 -1.47 -3.00 -9.64
N ALA A 103 -1.92 -3.79 -10.60
CA ALA A 103 -2.56 -5.08 -10.36
C ALA A 103 -3.83 -4.98 -9.50
N LEU A 104 -4.66 -3.98 -9.77
CA LEU A 104 -5.91 -3.82 -9.05
C LEU A 104 -6.85 -4.96 -9.41
N ASN A 105 -7.44 -5.59 -8.37
CA ASN A 105 -8.53 -6.52 -8.62
C ASN A 105 -9.80 -5.73 -8.92
N GLU A 106 -10.85 -6.44 -9.30
CA GLU A 106 -12.08 -5.79 -9.73
C GLU A 106 -12.69 -4.94 -8.63
N THR A 107 -12.69 -5.44 -7.40
CA THR A 107 -13.28 -4.71 -6.28
C THR A 107 -12.58 -3.37 -6.05
N VAL A 108 -11.25 -3.42 -5.97
CA VAL A 108 -10.48 -2.21 -5.72
C VAL A 108 -10.57 -1.25 -6.91
N ARG A 109 -10.53 -1.80 -8.12
CA ARG A 109 -10.67 -0.97 -9.32
C ARG A 109 -11.99 -0.22 -9.32
N ASN A 110 -13.08 -0.92 -8.99
CA ASN A 110 -14.40 -0.29 -8.95
C ASN A 110 -14.45 0.84 -7.94
N ILE A 111 -13.84 0.64 -6.77
CA ILE A 111 -13.80 1.69 -5.77
C ILE A 111 -13.09 2.93 -6.30
N PHE A 112 -11.95 2.73 -6.95
CA PHE A 112 -11.19 3.85 -7.50
C PHE A 112 -11.97 4.56 -8.60
N GLU A 113 -12.66 3.78 -9.46
CA GLU A 113 -13.41 4.38 -10.57
C GLU A 113 -14.62 5.14 -10.09
N ILE A 114 -15.38 4.58 -9.15
CA ILE A 114 -16.56 5.23 -8.61
C ILE A 114 -16.20 6.58 -7.99
N LEU A 115 -15.06 6.64 -7.31
CA LEU A 115 -14.63 7.86 -6.64
C LEU A 115 -13.81 8.78 -7.54
N GLY A 116 -13.56 8.39 -8.77
CA GLY A 116 -12.81 9.22 -9.71
C GLY A 116 -11.30 9.21 -9.47
N PHE A 117 -10.81 8.34 -8.62
CA PHE A 117 -9.40 8.30 -8.28
C PHE A 117 -8.53 7.82 -9.42
N HIS A 118 -9.11 7.10 -10.37
CA HIS A 118 -8.37 6.65 -11.55
C HIS A 118 -7.94 7.82 -12.44
N HIS A 119 -8.50 9.00 -12.23
CA HIS A 119 -8.06 10.20 -12.93
C HIS A 119 -6.90 10.90 -12.22
N LEU A 120 -6.67 10.56 -10.97
CA LEU A 120 -5.65 11.24 -10.14
C LEU A 120 -4.34 10.46 -10.08
N TYR A 121 -4.40 9.15 -10.28
CA TYR A 121 -3.24 8.28 -10.13
C TYR A 121 -3.11 7.38 -11.34
N ARG A 122 -1.87 7.14 -11.76
CA ARG A 122 -1.64 6.23 -12.88
C ARG A 122 -1.77 4.80 -12.40
N ILE A 123 -2.52 3.99 -13.14
CA ILE A 123 -2.82 2.61 -12.78
C ILE A 123 -2.33 1.72 -13.92
N PHE A 124 -1.64 0.64 -13.55
CA PHE A 124 -1.03 -0.27 -14.52
C PHE A 124 -1.52 -1.69 -14.28
N PRO A 125 -1.59 -2.52 -15.33
CA PRO A 125 -2.04 -3.89 -15.15
C PRO A 125 -1.08 -4.74 -14.32
N SER A 126 0.21 -4.40 -14.29
CA SER A 126 1.20 -5.18 -13.55
C SER A 126 2.23 -4.25 -12.92
N GLU A 127 2.93 -4.80 -11.91
CA GLU A 127 3.99 -4.00 -11.29
C GLU A 127 5.15 -3.77 -12.25
N VAL A 128 5.39 -4.71 -13.17
CA VAL A 128 6.46 -4.52 -14.15
C VAL A 128 6.17 -3.29 -14.99
N ASP A 129 4.93 -3.14 -15.44
CA ASP A 129 4.55 -1.96 -16.22
C ASP A 129 4.67 -0.69 -15.39
N ALA A 130 4.28 -0.74 -14.13
CA ALA A 130 4.37 0.42 -13.25
C ALA A 130 5.83 0.82 -13.02
N ILE A 131 6.69 -0.15 -12.76
CA ILE A 131 8.12 0.12 -12.58
C ILE A 131 8.70 0.72 -13.85
N ARG A 132 8.38 0.10 -14.98
CA ARG A 132 8.90 0.55 -16.27
C ARG A 132 8.46 1.98 -16.57
N SER A 133 7.25 2.35 -16.15
CA SER A 133 6.75 3.70 -16.41
C SER A 133 7.60 4.77 -15.75
N PHE A 134 8.27 4.46 -14.66
CA PHE A 134 9.19 5.40 -14.02
C PHE A 134 10.49 5.55 -14.81
N ARG A 135 10.88 4.52 -15.50
CA ARG A 135 12.14 4.54 -16.26
C ARG A 135 11.97 5.15 -17.65
N ASP A 136 10.82 4.87 -18.27
CA ASP A 136 10.58 5.26 -19.63
C ASP A 136 10.04 6.67 -19.76
N ALA A 137 9.62 7.27 -18.64
CA ALA A 137 9.06 8.60 -18.69
C ALA A 137 10.15 9.60 -19.09
N PRO A 138 9.90 10.42 -20.12
CA PRO A 138 10.87 11.43 -20.51
C PRO A 138 11.07 12.43 -19.39
N ALA A 139 12.30 12.88 -19.24
CA ALA A 139 12.62 13.82 -18.18
C ALA A 139 11.83 15.12 -18.31
N ALA A 140 11.47 15.47 -19.51
CA ALA A 140 10.75 16.71 -19.76
C ALA A 140 9.26 16.61 -19.50
N SER A 141 8.76 15.43 -19.23
CA SER A 141 7.32 15.31 -19.01
C SER A 141 6.91 15.63 -17.62
#